data_a2b694b0062be34880603abb6e6ed138
#
_entry.id   a2b694b0062be34880603abb6e6ed138
#
_cell.length_a   1.000
_cell.length_b   1.000
_cell.length_c   1.000
_cell.angle_alpha   90.00
_cell.angle_beta   90.00
_cell.angle_gamma   90.00
#
_symmetry.space_group_name_H-M   'P 1'
#
loop_
_entity.id
_entity.type
_entity.pdbx_description
1 polymer ?
#
loop_
_entity_poly.entity_id
_entity_poly.type
_entity_poly.pdbx_seq_one_letter_code
_entity_poly.pdbx_strand_id
1 'polypeptide(L)'
;MAVDRVFLVGLSGSGKSTVGRLVADSLGWEFVDSDRLIEEREGRPIPEIMGPNREHEARFRSLESAALASLAGRQSVVIATGGGAPTRPESRKALTTGLVIWLDVSPEAAAGRLQADPGTEARPLLHGGALHRLKQLHRERLHLYEQSDHSVAVDYYRPEQVAGRIVDIVRGIQSEDWQPEGTRFADRVARSAVAATVDTPGIGANYDVIVQEGAIGDLGSICQRAGLTGRAFVLSDLHVSPLYGKAAAMSLRESDYHVFEYVIPAGEQHKTLATLETVYDWLLRERIERSDFLVCVGGGVVTDMGGFAAATVLRGVPFVHVPTTLLGMVDASIGGKTGVDHPLGKNMVGAFVQPRAVVIDPAVLQSLPERELRAGWAEVIKHGFILDEHLTSELEEVAGDPGAMRSARLIGWSAAIKAAVVSGDEREAGQRTLLNYGHTLGHAVESVSGYSAYLHGEAVAIGMRAAGTISVEMGLLSPADFDRQQRLIQACGLPESAPGLDIDAVLAAASGDKKVRGGAIRWVLLDRIGHAVIRDDVPPGLVRRAAERVLPPA
;
A
#
# COMPACT_ATOMS: atom_id res chain seq x y z
N MET A 1 -1.43 -27.06 16.72
CA MET A 1 -2.77 -26.90 17.38
C MET A 1 -3.57 -25.94 16.52
N ALA A 2 -4.82 -26.23 16.20
CA ALA A 2 -5.66 -25.29 15.44
C ALA A 2 -5.99 -24.08 16.31
N VAL A 3 -5.91 -22.86 15.73
CA VAL A 3 -6.40 -21.65 16.40
C VAL A 3 -7.93 -21.76 16.53
N ASP A 4 -8.40 -21.68 17.74
CA ASP A 4 -9.82 -21.68 18.06
C ASP A 4 -10.29 -20.40 18.78
N ARG A 5 -9.35 -19.44 18.96
CA ARG A 5 -9.61 -18.19 19.67
C ARG A 5 -8.73 -17.07 19.15
N VAL A 6 -9.32 -15.92 18.86
CA VAL A 6 -8.63 -14.71 18.41
C VAL A 6 -8.92 -13.57 19.37
N PHE A 7 -7.89 -12.92 19.88
CA PHE A 7 -7.98 -11.68 20.65
C PHE A 7 -7.57 -10.49 19.79
N LEU A 8 -8.42 -9.48 19.68
CA LEU A 8 -8.12 -8.22 19.03
C LEU A 8 -7.73 -7.19 20.06
N VAL A 9 -6.49 -6.71 20.00
CA VAL A 9 -5.95 -5.65 20.87
C VAL A 9 -5.68 -4.37 20.08
N GLY A 10 -5.50 -3.23 20.74
CA GLY A 10 -5.19 -1.94 20.12
C GLY A 10 -5.92 -0.78 20.77
N LEU A 11 -5.62 0.44 20.35
CA LEU A 11 -6.20 1.68 20.89
C LEU A 11 -7.73 1.73 20.79
N SER A 12 -8.36 2.56 21.63
CA SER A 12 -9.76 2.96 21.41
C SER A 12 -9.88 3.64 20.05
N GLY A 13 -10.92 3.31 19.26
CA GLY A 13 -11.05 3.81 17.89
C GLY A 13 -10.33 3.00 16.81
N SER A 14 -9.62 1.90 17.17
CA SER A 14 -8.98 1.02 16.17
C SER A 14 -9.97 0.12 15.41
N GLY A 15 -11.25 0.07 15.80
CA GLY A 15 -12.26 -0.70 15.09
C GLY A 15 -12.42 -2.16 15.56
N LYS A 16 -11.88 -2.56 16.72
CA LYS A 16 -11.90 -3.95 17.24
C LYS A 16 -13.28 -4.58 17.23
N SER A 17 -14.30 -3.87 17.71
CA SER A 17 -15.68 -4.41 17.80
C SER A 17 -16.30 -4.58 16.41
N THR A 18 -16.06 -3.66 15.48
CA THR A 18 -16.56 -3.72 14.11
C THR A 18 -15.88 -4.83 13.33
N VAL A 19 -14.54 -4.79 13.33
CA VAL A 19 -13.72 -5.79 12.62
C VAL A 19 -13.90 -7.18 13.23
N GLY A 20 -13.93 -7.29 14.56
CA GLY A 20 -14.10 -8.57 15.24
C GLY A 20 -15.41 -9.27 14.91
N ARG A 21 -16.49 -8.52 14.73
CA ARG A 21 -17.79 -9.08 14.30
C ARG A 21 -17.71 -9.63 12.88
N LEU A 22 -17.12 -8.87 11.95
CA LEU A 22 -16.92 -9.31 10.56
C LEU A 22 -16.02 -10.55 10.46
N VAL A 23 -14.97 -10.63 11.28
CA VAL A 23 -14.11 -11.82 11.36
C VAL A 23 -14.89 -13.02 11.86
N ALA A 24 -15.64 -12.85 12.95
CA ALA A 24 -16.45 -13.92 13.54
C ALA A 24 -17.50 -14.44 12.55
N ASP A 25 -18.23 -13.55 11.88
CA ASP A 25 -19.21 -13.89 10.85
C ASP A 25 -18.56 -14.69 9.71
N SER A 26 -17.37 -14.27 9.24
CA SER A 26 -16.65 -14.92 8.14
C SER A 26 -16.07 -16.30 8.50
N LEU A 27 -15.76 -16.52 9.78
CA LEU A 27 -15.27 -17.80 10.30
C LEU A 27 -16.40 -18.72 10.80
N GLY A 28 -17.63 -18.22 10.96
CA GLY A 28 -18.72 -18.92 11.61
C GLY A 28 -18.50 -19.10 13.12
N TRP A 29 -17.80 -18.13 13.76
CA TRP A 29 -17.44 -18.15 15.18
C TRP A 29 -18.28 -17.18 16.00
N GLU A 30 -18.26 -17.35 17.33
CA GLU A 30 -18.87 -16.41 18.28
C GLU A 30 -18.07 -15.09 18.30
N PHE A 31 -18.76 -13.95 18.40
CA PHE A 31 -18.14 -12.65 18.68
C PHE A 31 -18.43 -12.20 20.09
N VAL A 32 -17.39 -11.80 20.84
CA VAL A 32 -17.51 -11.25 22.19
C VAL A 32 -16.75 -9.93 22.29
N ASP A 33 -17.41 -8.89 22.79
CA ASP A 33 -16.75 -7.64 23.19
C ASP A 33 -16.57 -7.65 24.70
N SER A 34 -15.31 -7.59 25.20
CA SER A 34 -15.01 -7.70 26.61
C SER A 34 -15.57 -6.53 27.43
N ASP A 35 -15.64 -5.33 26.84
CA ASP A 35 -16.17 -4.14 27.50
C ASP A 35 -17.67 -4.32 27.71
N ARG A 36 -18.37 -4.80 26.70
CA ARG A 36 -19.81 -5.12 26.76
C ARG A 36 -20.13 -6.22 27.77
N LEU A 37 -19.31 -7.26 27.79
CA LEU A 37 -19.45 -8.35 28.77
C LEU A 37 -19.32 -7.83 30.22
N ILE A 38 -18.46 -6.86 30.48
CA ILE A 38 -18.30 -6.22 31.79
C ILE A 38 -19.56 -5.41 32.13
N GLU A 39 -20.09 -4.62 31.19
CA GLU A 39 -21.32 -3.83 31.40
C GLU A 39 -22.52 -4.72 31.70
N GLU A 40 -22.67 -5.83 30.99
CA GLU A 40 -23.75 -6.81 31.22
C GLU A 40 -23.66 -7.46 32.62
N ARG A 41 -22.43 -7.77 33.08
CA ARG A 41 -22.22 -8.39 34.40
C ARG A 41 -22.41 -7.42 35.57
N GLU A 42 -21.97 -6.16 35.40
CA GLU A 42 -22.05 -5.13 36.44
C GLU A 42 -23.43 -4.40 36.42
N GLY A 43 -24.22 -4.54 35.35
CA GLY A 43 -25.50 -3.85 35.18
C GLY A 43 -25.37 -2.33 35.02
N ARG A 44 -24.19 -1.84 34.69
CA ARG A 44 -23.85 -0.41 34.56
C ARG A 44 -22.89 -0.18 33.39
N PRO A 45 -22.94 1.00 32.71
CA PRO A 45 -22.01 1.35 31.65
C PRO A 45 -20.59 1.59 32.19
N ILE A 46 -19.57 1.33 31.36
CA ILE A 46 -18.16 1.49 31.73
C ILE A 46 -17.83 2.88 32.32
N PRO A 47 -18.36 4.00 31.80
CA PRO A 47 -18.12 5.31 32.40
C PRO A 47 -18.49 5.42 33.88
N GLU A 48 -19.55 4.75 34.30
CA GLU A 48 -19.96 4.72 35.71
C GLU A 48 -19.09 3.77 36.56
N ILE A 49 -18.60 2.68 35.95
CA ILE A 49 -17.71 1.71 36.61
C ILE A 49 -16.33 2.35 36.82
N MET A 50 -15.81 3.05 35.79
CA MET A 50 -14.49 3.66 35.82
C MET A 50 -14.37 4.87 36.76
N GLY A 51 -15.44 5.59 37.06
CA GLY A 51 -15.44 6.72 37.98
C GLY A 51 -14.24 7.68 37.87
N PRO A 52 -14.19 8.76 38.70
CA PRO A 52 -13.18 9.80 38.55
C PRO A 52 -11.86 9.55 39.30
N ASN A 53 -11.69 8.46 40.07
CA ASN A 53 -10.54 8.22 40.89
C ASN A 53 -9.78 6.92 40.58
N ARG A 54 -8.53 6.79 41.07
CA ARG A 54 -7.65 5.64 40.84
C ARG A 54 -8.20 4.31 41.33
N GLU A 55 -9.03 4.31 42.38
CA GLU A 55 -9.63 3.08 42.90
C GLU A 55 -10.65 2.49 41.94
N HIS A 56 -11.47 3.33 41.31
CA HIS A 56 -12.41 2.91 40.30
C HIS A 56 -11.69 2.38 39.04
N GLU A 57 -10.59 3.03 38.63
CA GLU A 57 -9.77 2.53 37.52
C GLU A 57 -9.17 1.16 37.87
N ALA A 58 -8.60 0.99 39.07
CA ALA A 58 -8.05 -0.28 39.51
C ALA A 58 -9.10 -1.39 39.55
N ARG A 59 -10.33 -1.06 40.03
CA ARG A 59 -11.47 -1.99 40.02
C ARG A 59 -11.86 -2.39 38.58
N PHE A 60 -12.00 -1.42 37.68
CA PHE A 60 -12.30 -1.69 36.29
C PHE A 60 -11.27 -2.64 35.66
N ARG A 61 -9.96 -2.39 35.89
CA ARG A 61 -8.89 -3.26 35.40
C ARG A 61 -8.95 -4.68 35.95
N SER A 62 -9.41 -4.85 37.18
CA SER A 62 -9.63 -6.19 37.75
C SER A 62 -10.81 -6.90 37.09
N LEU A 63 -11.91 -6.18 36.79
CA LEU A 63 -13.04 -6.70 36.04
C LEU A 63 -12.66 -7.08 34.60
N GLU A 64 -11.84 -6.24 33.94
CA GLU A 64 -11.31 -6.51 32.60
C GLU A 64 -10.49 -7.81 32.57
N SER A 65 -9.59 -8.00 33.55
CA SER A 65 -8.80 -9.23 33.67
C SER A 65 -9.66 -10.46 33.96
N ALA A 66 -10.67 -10.34 34.83
CA ALA A 66 -11.60 -11.42 35.15
C ALA A 66 -12.48 -11.79 33.94
N ALA A 67 -12.93 -10.81 33.16
CA ALA A 67 -13.68 -11.03 31.92
C ALA A 67 -12.85 -11.82 30.92
N LEU A 68 -11.62 -11.40 30.64
CA LEU A 68 -10.70 -12.09 29.72
C LEU A 68 -10.36 -13.51 30.20
N ALA A 69 -10.11 -13.70 31.50
CA ALA A 69 -9.89 -15.03 32.07
C ALA A 69 -11.09 -15.97 31.86
N SER A 70 -12.33 -15.46 31.96
CA SER A 70 -13.54 -16.25 31.71
C SER A 70 -13.72 -16.65 30.24
N LEU A 71 -13.09 -15.93 29.32
CA LEU A 71 -13.12 -16.20 27.89
C LEU A 71 -11.97 -17.13 27.44
N ALA A 72 -10.96 -17.31 28.28
CA ALA A 72 -9.78 -18.12 27.97
C ALA A 72 -10.08 -19.62 27.71
N GLY A 73 -11.23 -20.11 28.11
CA GLY A 73 -11.68 -21.51 27.86
C GLY A 73 -12.66 -21.68 26.70
N ARG A 74 -13.11 -20.59 26.04
CA ARG A 74 -14.05 -20.68 24.92
C ARG A 74 -13.34 -21.10 23.64
N GLN A 75 -14.03 -21.80 22.77
CA GLN A 75 -13.57 -22.22 21.44
C GLN A 75 -14.38 -21.53 20.35
N SER A 76 -13.80 -21.40 19.17
CA SER A 76 -14.43 -20.75 18.00
C SER A 76 -14.96 -19.36 18.32
N VAL A 77 -14.11 -18.49 18.90
CA VAL A 77 -14.50 -17.16 19.36
C VAL A 77 -13.50 -16.08 18.95
N VAL A 78 -14.03 -14.93 18.51
CA VAL A 78 -13.29 -13.68 18.29
C VAL A 78 -13.63 -12.71 19.42
N ILE A 79 -12.62 -12.23 20.13
CA ILE A 79 -12.77 -11.39 21.31
C ILE A 79 -12.17 -10.00 21.02
N ALA A 80 -13.00 -8.96 20.99
CA ALA A 80 -12.55 -7.59 21.02
C ALA A 80 -12.26 -7.18 22.46
N THR A 81 -11.01 -6.74 22.75
CA THR A 81 -10.60 -6.37 24.10
C THR A 81 -10.69 -4.87 24.34
N GLY A 82 -10.79 -4.45 25.59
CA GLY A 82 -10.56 -3.06 25.98
C GLY A 82 -9.15 -2.60 25.61
N GLY A 83 -8.97 -1.31 25.26
CA GLY A 83 -7.67 -0.77 24.83
C GLY A 83 -6.58 -0.84 25.90
N GLY A 84 -6.92 -1.09 27.15
CA GLY A 84 -5.98 -1.28 28.27
C GLY A 84 -5.68 -2.72 28.61
N ALA A 85 -6.29 -3.69 27.94
CA ALA A 85 -6.18 -5.11 28.30
C ALA A 85 -4.72 -5.61 28.44
N PRO A 86 -3.77 -5.29 27.53
CA PRO A 86 -2.39 -5.76 27.68
C PRO A 86 -1.60 -5.13 28.83
N THR A 87 -2.12 -4.11 29.51
CA THR A 87 -1.35 -3.42 30.58
C THR A 87 -1.22 -4.25 31.86
N ARG A 88 -2.08 -5.23 32.09
CA ARG A 88 -2.07 -6.08 33.29
C ARG A 88 -1.46 -7.46 33.02
N PRO A 89 -0.59 -7.98 33.93
CA PRO A 89 -0.02 -9.32 33.80
C PRO A 89 -1.09 -10.42 33.71
N GLU A 90 -2.19 -10.31 34.50
CA GLU A 90 -3.28 -11.27 34.51
C GLU A 90 -4.02 -11.31 33.17
N SER A 91 -4.28 -10.14 32.57
CA SER A 91 -4.87 -10.04 31.23
C SER A 91 -3.93 -10.63 30.17
N ARG A 92 -2.62 -10.31 30.21
CA ARG A 92 -1.64 -10.90 29.28
C ARG A 92 -1.64 -12.43 29.36
N LYS A 93 -1.71 -13.00 30.58
CA LYS A 93 -1.82 -14.45 30.75
C LYS A 93 -3.07 -15.02 30.08
N ALA A 94 -4.21 -14.33 30.12
CA ALA A 94 -5.40 -14.75 29.40
C ALA A 94 -5.22 -14.66 27.88
N LEU A 95 -4.57 -13.60 27.38
CA LEU A 95 -4.28 -13.42 25.95
C LEU A 95 -3.41 -14.53 25.36
N THR A 96 -2.46 -15.10 26.11
CA THR A 96 -1.60 -16.21 25.61
C THR A 96 -2.36 -17.51 25.35
N THR A 97 -3.64 -17.58 25.67
CA THR A 97 -4.48 -18.76 25.40
C THR A 97 -5.06 -18.80 23.98
N GLY A 98 -4.86 -17.78 23.16
CA GLY A 98 -5.33 -17.69 21.77
C GLY A 98 -4.40 -16.84 20.91
N LEU A 99 -4.77 -16.65 19.66
CA LEU A 99 -4.04 -15.79 18.72
C LEU A 99 -4.31 -14.31 19.06
N VAL A 100 -3.27 -13.54 19.33
CA VAL A 100 -3.37 -12.11 19.62
C VAL A 100 -3.04 -11.30 18.38
N ILE A 101 -3.99 -10.50 17.91
CA ILE A 101 -3.83 -9.63 16.75
C ILE A 101 -3.98 -8.17 17.19
N TRP A 102 -2.94 -7.39 16.94
CA TRP A 102 -2.97 -5.95 17.17
C TRP A 102 -3.56 -5.23 15.96
N LEU A 103 -4.65 -4.48 16.19
CA LEU A 103 -5.19 -3.53 15.22
C LEU A 103 -4.41 -2.22 15.39
N ASP A 104 -3.39 -2.05 14.56
CA ASP A 104 -2.50 -0.89 14.58
C ASP A 104 -3.19 0.30 13.91
N VAL A 105 -3.47 1.33 14.72
CA VAL A 105 -4.13 2.56 14.32
C VAL A 105 -3.31 3.76 14.78
N SER A 106 -3.10 4.75 13.91
CA SER A 106 -2.51 6.01 14.34
C SER A 106 -3.44 6.75 15.33
N PRO A 107 -2.90 7.47 16.31
CA PRO A 107 -3.70 8.27 17.22
C PRO A 107 -4.63 9.27 16.49
N GLU A 108 -4.20 9.77 15.34
CA GLU A 108 -4.93 10.70 14.49
C GLU A 108 -6.17 10.04 13.87
N ALA A 109 -6.00 8.87 13.25
CA ALA A 109 -7.10 8.12 12.66
C ALA A 109 -8.08 7.63 13.73
N ALA A 110 -7.56 7.17 14.88
CA ALA A 110 -8.39 6.78 16.02
C ALA A 110 -9.22 7.97 16.55
N ALA A 111 -8.61 9.16 16.69
CA ALA A 111 -9.31 10.37 17.11
C ALA A 111 -10.41 10.77 16.14
N GLY A 112 -10.13 10.75 14.83
CA GLY A 112 -11.12 11.05 13.79
C GLY A 112 -12.32 10.08 13.81
N ARG A 113 -12.08 8.79 13.95
CA ARG A 113 -13.15 7.76 14.06
C ARG A 113 -14.01 7.94 15.32
N LEU A 114 -13.36 8.26 16.43
CA LEU A 114 -14.08 8.50 17.69
C LEU A 114 -14.92 9.78 17.65
N GLN A 115 -14.48 10.83 16.97
CA GLN A 115 -15.28 12.06 16.79
C GLN A 115 -16.51 11.85 15.88
N ALA A 116 -16.42 10.92 14.93
CA ALA A 116 -17.51 10.57 14.04
C ALA A 116 -18.55 9.61 14.70
N ASP A 117 -18.23 9.02 15.84
CA ASP A 117 -19.12 8.08 16.56
C ASP A 117 -20.00 8.83 17.57
N PRO A 118 -21.36 8.82 17.43
CA PRO A 118 -22.26 9.49 18.37
C PRO A 118 -22.14 9.03 19.84
N GLY A 119 -21.56 7.83 20.08
CA GLY A 119 -21.34 7.28 21.43
C GLY A 119 -20.07 7.79 22.13
N THR A 120 -19.28 8.67 21.52
CA THR A 120 -17.97 9.10 22.03
C THR A 120 -18.06 9.95 23.30
N GLU A 121 -19.14 10.71 23.50
CA GLU A 121 -19.35 11.51 24.72
C GLU A 121 -19.35 10.67 26.01
N ALA A 122 -19.57 9.38 25.90
CA ALA A 122 -19.61 8.44 27.03
C ALA A 122 -18.23 7.84 27.42
N ARG A 123 -17.09 8.28 26.80
CA ARG A 123 -15.76 7.69 27.07
C ARG A 123 -14.92 8.58 27.99
N PRO A 124 -14.81 8.27 29.32
CA PRO A 124 -14.19 9.14 30.32
C PRO A 124 -12.71 9.47 30.06
N LEU A 125 -11.97 8.56 29.40
CA LEU A 125 -10.54 8.71 29.14
C LEU A 125 -10.19 9.75 28.05
N LEU A 126 -11.19 10.31 27.35
CA LEU A 126 -10.99 11.19 26.19
C LEU A 126 -11.42 12.64 26.46
N HIS A 127 -11.90 12.96 27.67
CA HIS A 127 -12.25 14.34 28.04
C HIS A 127 -11.01 15.26 28.00
N GLY A 128 -11.10 16.41 27.34
CA GLY A 128 -10.07 17.45 27.34
C GLY A 128 -9.02 17.37 26.22
N GLY A 129 -9.24 16.60 25.16
CA GLY A 129 -8.33 16.53 24.01
C GLY A 129 -8.05 15.09 23.57
N ALA A 130 -9.01 14.47 22.92
CA ALA A 130 -8.95 13.05 22.52
C ALA A 130 -7.63 12.68 21.82
N LEU A 131 -7.15 13.50 20.89
CA LEU A 131 -5.90 13.24 20.17
C LEU A 131 -4.68 13.24 21.10
N HIS A 132 -4.57 14.24 21.98
CA HIS A 132 -3.44 14.31 22.93
C HIS A 132 -3.40 13.08 23.84
N ARG A 133 -4.55 12.68 24.37
CA ARG A 133 -4.66 11.50 25.24
C ARG A 133 -4.38 10.20 24.48
N LEU A 134 -4.84 10.05 23.26
CA LEU A 134 -4.55 8.89 22.43
C LEU A 134 -3.06 8.79 22.09
N LYS A 135 -2.39 9.90 21.78
CA LYS A 135 -0.92 9.95 21.58
C LYS A 135 -0.16 9.51 22.84
N GLN A 136 -0.62 9.93 24.01
CA GLN A 136 -0.02 9.51 25.28
C GLN A 136 -0.23 8.01 25.52
N LEU A 137 -1.48 7.52 25.38
CA LEU A 137 -1.81 6.10 25.57
C LEU A 137 -1.11 5.19 24.55
N HIS A 138 -0.94 5.66 23.32
CA HIS A 138 -0.18 4.94 22.30
C HIS A 138 1.27 4.75 22.73
N ARG A 139 1.97 5.83 23.10
CA ARG A 139 3.36 5.77 23.59
C ARG A 139 3.53 4.88 24.82
N GLU A 140 2.58 4.95 25.77
CA GLU A 140 2.62 4.15 26.99
C GLU A 140 2.41 2.65 26.74
N ARG A 141 1.67 2.27 25.67
CA ARG A 141 1.22 0.90 25.42
C ARG A 141 1.83 0.24 24.18
N LEU A 142 2.56 0.99 23.37
CA LEU A 142 3.13 0.51 22.10
C LEU A 142 3.93 -0.78 22.31
N HIS A 143 4.88 -0.78 23.27
CA HIS A 143 5.70 -1.95 23.61
C HIS A 143 4.90 -3.19 24.08
N LEU A 144 3.65 -3.00 24.53
CA LEU A 144 2.75 -4.10 24.91
C LEU A 144 1.97 -4.63 23.69
N TYR A 145 1.57 -3.73 22.77
CA TYR A 145 0.90 -4.13 21.52
C TYR A 145 1.88 -4.86 20.60
N GLU A 146 3.15 -4.44 20.54
CA GLU A 146 4.21 -5.09 19.76
C GLU A 146 4.49 -6.54 20.18
N GLN A 147 4.08 -6.95 21.37
CA GLN A 147 4.14 -8.34 21.83
C GLN A 147 3.08 -9.25 21.19
N SER A 148 2.12 -8.70 20.42
CA SER A 148 1.08 -9.48 19.75
C SER A 148 1.66 -10.41 18.69
N ASP A 149 1.00 -11.55 18.46
CA ASP A 149 1.43 -12.54 17.46
C ASP A 149 1.44 -11.95 16.04
N HIS A 150 0.48 -11.03 15.76
CA HIS A 150 0.37 -10.32 14.50
C HIS A 150 -0.08 -8.88 14.71
N SER A 151 0.37 -7.98 13.82
CA SER A 151 -0.17 -6.64 13.69
C SER A 151 -0.87 -6.46 12.34
N VAL A 152 -1.98 -5.72 12.32
CA VAL A 152 -2.72 -5.37 11.11
C VAL A 152 -2.96 -3.87 11.13
N ALA A 153 -2.31 -3.14 10.23
CA ALA A 153 -2.55 -1.71 10.05
C ALA A 153 -3.99 -1.47 9.60
N VAL A 154 -4.67 -0.49 10.23
CA VAL A 154 -6.09 -0.25 9.99
C VAL A 154 -6.44 1.17 9.52
N ASP A 155 -5.45 2.06 9.42
CA ASP A 155 -5.70 3.48 9.14
C ASP A 155 -6.34 3.71 7.77
N TYR A 156 -5.90 2.95 6.78
CA TYR A 156 -6.21 3.13 5.37
C TYR A 156 -7.12 2.04 4.80
N TYR A 157 -7.62 1.14 5.66
CA TYR A 157 -8.42 -0.01 5.23
C TYR A 157 -9.84 0.09 5.76
N ARG A 158 -10.80 -0.36 4.94
CA ARG A 158 -12.17 -0.56 5.40
C ARG A 158 -12.26 -1.74 6.36
N PRO A 159 -13.22 -1.76 7.28
CA PRO A 159 -13.37 -2.86 8.25
C PRO A 159 -13.41 -4.24 7.60
N GLU A 160 -14.04 -4.37 6.43
CA GLU A 160 -14.14 -5.62 5.67
C GLU A 160 -12.80 -6.11 5.16
N GLN A 161 -11.93 -5.20 4.72
CA GLN A 161 -10.58 -5.52 4.24
C GLN A 161 -9.68 -5.96 5.41
N VAL A 162 -9.78 -5.28 6.55
CA VAL A 162 -9.08 -5.67 7.79
C VAL A 162 -9.56 -7.04 8.25
N ALA A 163 -10.86 -7.26 8.24
CA ALA A 163 -11.45 -8.55 8.62
C ALA A 163 -10.99 -9.68 7.68
N GLY A 164 -10.97 -9.45 6.36
CA GLY A 164 -10.47 -10.41 5.38
C GLY A 164 -9.03 -10.84 5.69
N ARG A 165 -8.13 -9.90 5.97
CA ARG A 165 -6.75 -10.19 6.37
C ARG A 165 -6.64 -11.04 7.63
N ILE A 166 -7.46 -10.73 8.64
CA ILE A 166 -7.48 -11.51 9.89
C ILE A 166 -7.99 -12.93 9.62
N VAL A 167 -9.03 -13.08 8.80
CA VAL A 167 -9.54 -14.39 8.39
C VAL A 167 -8.47 -15.21 7.68
N ASP A 168 -7.70 -14.60 6.78
CA ASP A 168 -6.60 -15.25 6.06
C ASP A 168 -5.48 -15.68 7.03
N ILE A 169 -5.14 -14.84 8.01
CA ILE A 169 -4.21 -15.19 9.08
C ILE A 169 -4.71 -16.44 9.84
N VAL A 170 -5.96 -16.42 10.29
CA VAL A 170 -6.54 -17.53 11.06
C VAL A 170 -6.60 -18.82 10.24
N ARG A 171 -7.05 -18.75 8.99
CA ARG A 171 -7.13 -19.91 8.08
C ARG A 171 -5.76 -20.45 7.72
N GLY A 172 -4.77 -19.58 7.52
CA GLY A 172 -3.39 -19.98 7.27
C GLY A 172 -2.77 -20.75 8.45
N ILE A 173 -3.19 -20.45 9.70
CA ILE A 173 -2.75 -21.16 10.90
C ILE A 173 -3.47 -22.51 11.08
N GLN A 174 -4.65 -22.67 10.55
CA GLN A 174 -5.42 -23.92 10.61
C GLN A 174 -4.94 -24.98 9.61
N SER A 175 -4.08 -24.61 8.64
CA SER A 175 -3.41 -25.58 7.77
C SER A 175 -2.27 -26.28 8.52
N GLU A 176 -2.04 -27.60 8.25
CA GLU A 176 -1.16 -28.49 9.02
C GLU A 176 0.33 -28.07 9.11
N ASP A 177 0.76 -27.05 8.36
CA ASP A 177 2.15 -26.59 8.24
C ASP A 177 2.53 -25.44 9.20
N TRP A 178 1.68 -25.08 10.19
CA TRP A 178 1.98 -23.95 11.07
C TRP A 178 3.03 -24.30 12.13
N GLN A 179 4.14 -23.56 12.11
CA GLN A 179 5.17 -23.55 13.16
C GLN A 179 5.06 -22.23 13.94
N PRO A 180 4.96 -22.25 15.28
CA PRO A 180 4.76 -21.04 16.09
C PRO A 180 5.93 -20.07 16.08
N GLU A 181 7.13 -20.57 15.76
CA GLU A 181 8.37 -19.81 15.88
C GLU A 181 8.75 -19.17 14.54
N GLY A 182 8.50 -17.87 14.40
CA GLY A 182 9.14 -17.03 13.39
C GLY A 182 8.31 -16.60 12.19
N THR A 183 7.03 -16.96 12.06
CA THR A 183 6.21 -16.50 10.93
C THR A 183 5.58 -15.14 11.20
N ARG A 184 6.29 -14.07 10.86
CA ARG A 184 5.72 -12.71 10.77
C ARG A 184 4.67 -12.64 9.66
N PHE A 185 3.70 -11.73 9.78
CA PHE A 185 2.65 -11.45 8.80
C PHE A 185 3.20 -11.36 7.35
N ALA A 186 4.39 -10.82 7.19
CA ALA A 186 5.09 -10.69 5.93
C ALA A 186 5.42 -12.03 5.24
N ASP A 187 5.73 -13.11 5.97
CA ASP A 187 5.98 -14.44 5.40
C ASP A 187 4.70 -15.09 4.87
N ARG A 188 3.54 -14.62 5.32
CA ARG A 188 2.23 -15.12 4.88
C ARG A 188 1.68 -14.40 3.66
N VAL A 189 2.00 -13.11 3.49
CA VAL A 189 1.73 -12.42 2.21
C VAL A 189 2.48 -13.13 1.07
N ALA A 190 3.69 -13.64 1.35
CA ALA A 190 4.45 -14.43 0.38
C ALA A 190 3.82 -15.80 0.04
N ARG A 191 3.02 -16.37 0.95
CA ARG A 191 2.31 -17.65 0.72
C ARG A 191 0.88 -17.46 0.17
N SER A 192 0.34 -16.25 0.22
CA SER A 192 -0.95 -15.90 -0.37
C SER A 192 -0.71 -15.40 -1.79
N ALA A 193 -1.26 -16.09 -2.78
CA ALA A 193 -1.20 -15.64 -4.18
C ALA A 193 -1.89 -14.26 -4.37
N VAL A 194 -2.84 -13.90 -3.50
CA VAL A 194 -3.53 -12.60 -3.55
C VAL A 194 -2.94 -11.68 -2.48
N ALA A 195 -2.08 -10.75 -2.89
CA ALA A 195 -1.48 -9.76 -1.99
C ALA A 195 -2.50 -8.69 -1.56
N ALA A 196 -3.41 -8.28 -2.45
CA ALA A 196 -4.43 -7.28 -2.18
C ALA A 196 -5.57 -7.34 -3.19
N THR A 197 -6.73 -6.81 -2.82
CA THR A 197 -7.85 -6.52 -3.73
C THR A 197 -8.03 -5.02 -3.79
N VAL A 198 -8.10 -4.47 -5.00
CA VAL A 198 -8.47 -3.07 -5.24
C VAL A 198 -9.97 -3.01 -5.39
N ASP A 199 -10.61 -2.18 -4.58
CA ASP A 199 -12.05 -1.97 -4.59
C ASP A 199 -12.33 -0.51 -4.96
N THR A 200 -12.94 -0.31 -6.12
CA THR A 200 -13.29 1.01 -6.65
C THR A 200 -14.80 1.15 -6.86
N PRO A 201 -15.56 1.48 -5.81
CA PRO A 201 -17.02 1.57 -5.86
C PRO A 201 -17.53 2.56 -6.92
N GLY A 202 -16.72 3.58 -7.24
CA GLY A 202 -17.07 4.63 -8.21
C GLY A 202 -17.19 4.13 -9.66
N ILE A 203 -16.45 3.08 -10.02
CA ILE A 203 -16.49 2.45 -11.36
C ILE A 203 -17.14 1.06 -11.28
N GLY A 204 -17.40 0.55 -10.07
CA GLY A 204 -18.01 -0.77 -9.87
C GLY A 204 -17.10 -1.94 -10.24
N ALA A 205 -15.79 -1.76 -10.19
CA ALA A 205 -14.81 -2.78 -10.52
C ALA A 205 -13.94 -3.12 -9.31
N ASN A 206 -13.93 -4.40 -8.95
CA ASN A 206 -12.96 -4.95 -8.01
C ASN A 206 -12.00 -5.85 -8.78
N TYR A 207 -10.72 -5.83 -8.43
CA TYR A 207 -9.74 -6.72 -9.02
C TYR A 207 -8.65 -7.11 -8.02
N ASP A 208 -8.08 -8.29 -8.23
CA ASP A 208 -7.02 -8.80 -7.39
C ASP A 208 -5.64 -8.41 -7.91
N VAL A 209 -4.75 -8.04 -6.99
CA VAL A 209 -3.31 -7.92 -7.20
C VAL A 209 -2.68 -9.21 -6.68
N ILE A 210 -2.24 -10.05 -7.59
CA ILE A 210 -1.71 -11.38 -7.33
C ILE A 210 -0.19 -11.30 -7.38
N VAL A 211 0.50 -11.70 -6.30
CA VAL A 211 1.96 -11.72 -6.22
C VAL A 211 2.41 -13.14 -5.91
N GLN A 212 2.99 -13.80 -6.91
CA GLN A 212 3.41 -15.20 -6.80
C GLN A 212 4.56 -15.46 -7.76
N GLU A 213 5.63 -16.09 -7.29
CA GLU A 213 6.68 -16.59 -8.17
C GLU A 213 6.12 -17.67 -9.13
N GLY A 214 6.43 -17.54 -10.42
CA GLY A 214 5.90 -18.41 -11.46
C GLY A 214 4.47 -18.07 -11.91
N ALA A 215 3.87 -16.97 -11.45
CA ALA A 215 2.49 -16.57 -11.77
C ALA A 215 2.21 -16.46 -13.28
N ILE A 216 3.21 -16.17 -14.10
CA ILE A 216 3.06 -16.16 -15.57
C ILE A 216 2.67 -17.54 -16.09
N GLY A 217 3.18 -18.62 -15.49
CA GLY A 217 2.78 -20.00 -15.84
C GLY A 217 1.31 -20.30 -15.52
N ASP A 218 0.74 -19.63 -14.52
CA ASP A 218 -0.65 -19.78 -14.08
C ASP A 218 -1.60 -18.73 -14.68
N LEU A 219 -1.12 -17.88 -15.58
CA LEU A 219 -1.84 -16.70 -16.09
C LEU A 219 -3.20 -17.05 -16.70
N GLY A 220 -3.27 -18.13 -17.47
CA GLY A 220 -4.52 -18.56 -18.08
C GLY A 220 -5.59 -18.92 -17.05
N SER A 221 -5.21 -19.68 -16.01
CA SER A 221 -6.12 -20.02 -14.91
C SER A 221 -6.51 -18.80 -14.08
N ILE A 222 -5.61 -17.83 -13.92
CA ILE A 222 -5.90 -16.55 -13.25
C ILE A 222 -6.93 -15.76 -14.07
N CYS A 223 -6.78 -15.67 -15.38
CA CYS A 223 -7.74 -15.01 -16.26
C CYS A 223 -9.13 -15.66 -16.20
N GLN A 224 -9.19 -17.00 -16.15
CA GLN A 224 -10.47 -17.74 -15.97
C GLN A 224 -11.14 -17.38 -14.64
N ARG A 225 -10.38 -17.35 -13.53
CA ARG A 225 -10.92 -16.93 -12.21
C ARG A 225 -11.36 -15.47 -12.19
N ALA A 226 -10.72 -14.61 -12.97
CA ALA A 226 -11.14 -13.20 -13.15
C ALA A 226 -12.37 -13.05 -14.06
N GLY A 227 -12.97 -14.15 -14.52
CA GLY A 227 -14.19 -14.14 -15.34
C GLY A 227 -13.97 -13.73 -16.81
N LEU A 228 -12.75 -13.83 -17.32
CA LEU A 228 -12.41 -13.53 -18.71
C LEU A 228 -12.69 -14.75 -19.58
N THR A 229 -13.51 -14.58 -20.62
CA THR A 229 -14.04 -15.71 -21.43
C THR A 229 -13.80 -15.56 -22.93
N GLY A 230 -13.38 -14.39 -23.40
CA GLY A 230 -13.14 -14.13 -24.82
C GLY A 230 -11.74 -14.57 -25.29
N ARG A 231 -11.33 -14.08 -26.45
CA ARG A 231 -10.00 -14.29 -27.02
C ARG A 231 -8.99 -13.39 -26.28
N ALA A 232 -7.75 -13.86 -26.12
CA ALA A 232 -6.69 -13.14 -25.44
C ALA A 232 -5.77 -12.42 -26.44
N PHE A 233 -5.53 -11.13 -26.20
CA PHE A 233 -4.66 -10.28 -27.01
C PHE A 233 -3.45 -9.87 -26.17
N VAL A 234 -2.30 -10.53 -26.38
CA VAL A 234 -1.07 -10.29 -25.64
C VAL A 234 -0.29 -9.16 -26.29
N LEU A 235 -0.14 -8.05 -25.58
CA LEU A 235 0.68 -6.90 -25.93
C LEU A 235 1.97 -6.92 -25.10
N SER A 236 3.12 -6.87 -25.78
CA SER A 236 4.43 -6.81 -25.12
C SER A 236 5.39 -5.92 -25.90
N ASP A 237 6.60 -5.72 -25.41
CA ASP A 237 7.66 -5.01 -26.12
C ASP A 237 8.78 -5.95 -26.59
N LEU A 238 9.69 -5.41 -27.41
CA LEU A 238 10.79 -6.16 -28.02
C LEU A 238 11.75 -6.82 -27.01
N HIS A 239 11.90 -6.26 -25.81
CA HIS A 239 12.77 -6.81 -24.78
C HIS A 239 12.06 -7.90 -23.96
N VAL A 240 10.79 -7.69 -23.62
CA VAL A 240 10.01 -8.54 -22.73
C VAL A 240 9.38 -9.72 -23.46
N SER A 241 8.94 -9.54 -24.71
CA SER A 241 8.24 -10.57 -25.47
C SER A 241 9.02 -11.91 -25.57
N PRO A 242 10.33 -11.94 -25.92
CA PRO A 242 11.06 -13.19 -26.00
C PRO A 242 11.27 -13.88 -24.64
N LEU A 243 11.24 -13.14 -23.55
CA LEU A 243 11.48 -13.64 -22.20
C LEU A 243 10.19 -14.11 -21.53
N TYR A 244 9.14 -13.31 -21.59
CA TYR A 244 7.92 -13.50 -20.80
C TYR A 244 6.62 -13.42 -21.61
N GLY A 245 6.59 -12.67 -22.71
CA GLY A 245 5.38 -12.56 -23.56
C GLY A 245 4.97 -13.93 -24.13
N LYS A 246 5.94 -14.71 -24.60
CA LYS A 246 5.70 -16.08 -25.12
C LYS A 246 5.23 -17.04 -24.01
N ALA A 247 5.79 -16.94 -22.82
CA ALA A 247 5.37 -17.77 -21.69
C ALA A 247 3.93 -17.43 -21.27
N ALA A 248 3.58 -16.15 -21.23
CA ALA A 248 2.21 -15.68 -20.98
C ALA A 248 1.22 -16.21 -22.05
N ALA A 249 1.59 -16.09 -23.33
CA ALA A 249 0.78 -16.61 -24.42
C ALA A 249 0.61 -18.14 -24.37
N MET A 250 1.63 -18.87 -23.96
CA MET A 250 1.59 -20.33 -23.78
C MET A 250 0.63 -20.71 -22.64
N SER A 251 0.74 -20.10 -21.47
CA SER A 251 -0.17 -20.32 -20.33
C SER A 251 -1.64 -20.06 -20.70
N LEU A 252 -1.90 -19.01 -21.47
CA LEU A 252 -3.25 -18.72 -21.95
C LEU A 252 -3.76 -19.81 -22.91
N ARG A 253 -2.93 -20.29 -23.84
CA ARG A 253 -3.30 -21.39 -24.77
C ARG A 253 -3.55 -22.70 -24.04
N GLU A 254 -2.76 -23.02 -23.02
CA GLU A 254 -2.94 -24.20 -22.15
C GLU A 254 -4.24 -24.14 -21.35
N SER A 255 -4.81 -22.96 -21.19
CA SER A 255 -6.12 -22.71 -20.57
C SER A 255 -7.24 -22.49 -21.60
N ASP A 256 -7.06 -23.01 -22.82
CA ASP A 256 -8.02 -23.02 -23.93
C ASP A 256 -8.38 -21.63 -24.51
N TYR A 257 -7.56 -20.59 -24.27
CA TYR A 257 -7.74 -19.30 -24.94
C TYR A 257 -7.17 -19.32 -26.36
N HIS A 258 -7.90 -18.70 -27.31
CA HIS A 258 -7.33 -18.34 -28.61
C HIS A 258 -6.51 -17.05 -28.44
N VAL A 259 -5.19 -17.11 -28.74
CA VAL A 259 -4.23 -16.04 -28.38
C VAL A 259 -3.65 -15.37 -29.60
N PHE A 260 -3.74 -14.05 -29.64
CA PHE A 260 -3.05 -13.16 -30.56
C PHE A 260 -1.92 -12.44 -29.86
N GLU A 261 -0.82 -12.17 -30.54
CA GLU A 261 0.37 -11.54 -29.97
C GLU A 261 0.77 -10.32 -30.82
N TYR A 262 1.16 -9.24 -30.14
CA TYR A 262 1.71 -8.05 -30.76
C TYR A 262 2.86 -7.47 -29.94
N VAL A 263 3.89 -7.00 -30.64
CA VAL A 263 5.12 -6.51 -30.02
C VAL A 263 5.39 -5.10 -30.48
N ILE A 264 5.44 -4.17 -29.52
CA ILE A 264 5.79 -2.77 -29.78
C ILE A 264 7.29 -2.54 -29.55
N PRO A 265 7.87 -1.45 -30.08
CA PRO A 265 9.23 -1.05 -29.73
C PRO A 265 9.36 -0.78 -28.23
N ALA A 266 10.53 -1.12 -27.65
CA ALA A 266 10.82 -0.92 -26.23
C ALA A 266 11.31 0.51 -25.95
N GLY A 267 10.98 1.04 -24.77
CA GLY A 267 11.46 2.32 -24.26
C GLY A 267 10.40 3.43 -24.23
N GLU A 268 10.59 4.36 -23.28
CA GLU A 268 9.63 5.46 -23.02
C GLU A 268 9.40 6.35 -24.24
N GLN A 269 10.40 6.54 -25.10
CA GLN A 269 10.25 7.31 -26.35
C GLN A 269 9.19 6.75 -27.30
N HIS A 270 8.75 5.52 -27.10
CA HIS A 270 7.69 4.87 -27.87
C HIS A 270 6.31 4.90 -27.19
N LYS A 271 6.20 5.48 -25.99
CA LYS A 271 4.93 5.67 -25.29
C LYS A 271 4.14 6.84 -25.90
N THR A 272 3.75 6.72 -27.15
CA THR A 272 3.18 7.81 -27.96
C THR A 272 1.84 7.42 -28.60
N LEU A 273 1.07 8.44 -29.04
CA LEU A 273 -0.15 8.24 -29.84
C LEU A 273 0.13 7.49 -31.13
N ALA A 274 1.29 7.71 -31.77
CA ALA A 274 1.66 7.01 -33.01
C ALA A 274 1.86 5.50 -32.78
N THR A 275 2.51 5.10 -31.70
CA THR A 275 2.63 3.68 -31.33
C THR A 275 1.26 3.10 -30.96
N LEU A 276 0.44 3.84 -30.23
CA LEU A 276 -0.91 3.44 -29.86
C LEU A 276 -1.79 3.19 -31.09
N GLU A 277 -1.66 4.00 -32.13
CA GLU A 277 -2.35 3.79 -33.41
C GLU A 277 -2.01 2.43 -34.01
N THR A 278 -0.76 2.00 -33.97
CA THR A 278 -0.36 0.67 -34.47
C THR A 278 -0.99 -0.47 -33.65
N VAL A 279 -1.19 -0.26 -32.35
CA VAL A 279 -1.91 -1.23 -31.49
C VAL A 279 -3.39 -1.30 -31.88
N TYR A 280 -4.05 -0.17 -32.13
CA TYR A 280 -5.44 -0.18 -32.65
C TYR A 280 -5.55 -0.88 -33.97
N ASP A 281 -4.63 -0.60 -34.89
CA ASP A 281 -4.59 -1.24 -36.21
C ASP A 281 -4.53 -2.78 -36.09
N TRP A 282 -3.66 -3.28 -35.22
CA TRP A 282 -3.57 -4.71 -34.94
C TRP A 282 -4.88 -5.25 -34.36
N LEU A 283 -5.42 -4.67 -33.30
CA LEU A 283 -6.64 -5.13 -32.63
C LEU A 283 -7.83 -5.18 -33.60
N LEU A 284 -7.97 -4.16 -34.44
CA LEU A 284 -9.07 -4.06 -35.43
C LEU A 284 -8.90 -5.03 -36.62
N ARG A 285 -7.66 -5.28 -37.07
CA ARG A 285 -7.39 -6.30 -38.12
C ARG A 285 -7.72 -7.71 -37.64
N GLU A 286 -7.42 -8.01 -36.38
CA GLU A 286 -7.76 -9.28 -35.75
C GLU A 286 -9.22 -9.32 -35.24
N ARG A 287 -10.01 -8.28 -35.56
CA ARG A 287 -11.45 -8.19 -35.27
C ARG A 287 -11.76 -8.42 -33.80
N ILE A 288 -11.06 -7.68 -32.90
CA ILE A 288 -11.31 -7.73 -31.45
C ILE A 288 -12.81 -7.45 -31.18
N GLU A 289 -13.38 -8.19 -30.23
CA GLU A 289 -14.74 -8.05 -29.76
C GLU A 289 -14.76 -7.56 -28.27
N ARG A 290 -15.90 -7.07 -27.80
CA ARG A 290 -16.04 -6.55 -26.43
C ARG A 290 -15.91 -7.62 -25.34
N SER A 291 -16.11 -8.89 -25.70
CA SER A 291 -15.89 -10.04 -24.82
C SER A 291 -14.43 -10.48 -24.74
N ASP A 292 -13.59 -10.04 -25.70
CA ASP A 292 -12.17 -10.32 -25.69
C ASP A 292 -11.43 -9.46 -24.67
N PHE A 293 -10.17 -9.77 -24.39
CA PHE A 293 -9.38 -9.02 -23.41
C PHE A 293 -7.92 -8.85 -23.83
N LEU A 294 -7.33 -7.74 -23.39
CA LEU A 294 -5.90 -7.50 -23.52
C LEU A 294 -5.14 -8.05 -22.34
N VAL A 295 -3.93 -8.57 -22.60
CA VAL A 295 -2.94 -8.94 -21.58
C VAL A 295 -1.68 -8.13 -21.83
N CYS A 296 -1.39 -7.18 -20.97
CA CYS A 296 -0.28 -6.23 -21.09
C CYS A 296 0.94 -6.78 -20.33
N VAL A 297 1.89 -7.41 -21.04
CA VAL A 297 3.08 -8.03 -20.46
C VAL A 297 4.29 -7.14 -20.68
N GLY A 298 4.71 -6.39 -19.65
CA GLY A 298 5.82 -5.43 -19.80
C GLY A 298 5.99 -4.48 -18.63
N GLY A 299 6.88 -3.52 -18.78
CA GLY A 299 7.05 -2.41 -17.84
C GLY A 299 5.93 -1.37 -17.94
N GLY A 300 6.10 -0.22 -17.26
CA GLY A 300 5.14 0.88 -17.23
C GLY A 300 4.67 1.35 -18.61
N VAL A 301 5.56 1.37 -19.62
CA VAL A 301 5.22 1.73 -21.00
C VAL A 301 4.12 0.83 -21.56
N VAL A 302 4.28 -0.49 -21.42
CA VAL A 302 3.33 -1.49 -21.94
C VAL A 302 2.03 -1.47 -21.14
N THR A 303 2.10 -1.37 -19.81
CA THR A 303 0.90 -1.36 -18.97
C THR A 303 0.07 -0.09 -19.18
N ASP A 304 0.70 1.08 -19.23
CA ASP A 304 0.00 2.36 -19.44
C ASP A 304 -0.64 2.42 -20.83
N MET A 305 0.14 2.12 -21.88
CA MET A 305 -0.35 2.17 -23.25
C MET A 305 -1.39 1.09 -23.53
N GLY A 306 -1.15 -0.14 -23.07
CA GLY A 306 -2.08 -1.26 -23.25
C GLY A 306 -3.40 -1.04 -22.50
N GLY A 307 -3.34 -0.52 -21.27
CA GLY A 307 -4.52 -0.13 -20.50
C GLY A 307 -5.31 0.99 -21.21
N PHE A 308 -4.62 1.98 -21.79
CA PHE A 308 -5.27 3.04 -22.55
C PHE A 308 -5.85 2.53 -23.86
N ALA A 309 -5.17 1.62 -24.57
CA ALA A 309 -5.73 0.95 -25.73
C ALA A 309 -7.02 0.19 -25.37
N ALA A 310 -7.00 -0.57 -24.28
CA ALA A 310 -8.16 -1.29 -23.78
C ALA A 310 -9.32 -0.37 -23.40
N ALA A 311 -9.03 0.78 -22.76
CA ALA A 311 -10.05 1.77 -22.38
C ALA A 311 -10.78 2.37 -23.58
N THR A 312 -10.14 2.46 -24.73
CA THR A 312 -10.62 3.27 -25.87
C THR A 312 -11.07 2.44 -27.05
N VAL A 313 -10.42 1.29 -27.35
CA VAL A 313 -10.88 0.39 -28.45
C VAL A 313 -12.29 -0.11 -28.13
N LEU A 314 -13.17 -0.07 -29.11
CA LEU A 314 -14.60 -0.42 -28.99
C LEU A 314 -15.35 0.26 -27.81
N ARG A 315 -14.81 1.36 -27.29
CA ARG A 315 -15.25 2.11 -26.09
C ARG A 315 -15.04 1.32 -24.78
N GLY A 316 -14.08 0.43 -24.75
CA GLY A 316 -13.66 -0.34 -23.59
C GLY A 316 -13.76 -1.84 -23.79
N VAL A 317 -12.64 -2.53 -23.55
CA VAL A 317 -12.53 -3.99 -23.45
C VAL A 317 -11.83 -4.34 -22.15
N PRO A 318 -12.06 -5.54 -21.57
CA PRO A 318 -11.32 -5.98 -20.39
C PRO A 318 -9.83 -6.08 -20.64
N PHE A 319 -9.03 -5.95 -19.57
CA PHE A 319 -7.58 -6.16 -19.66
C PHE A 319 -6.97 -6.65 -18.34
N VAL A 320 -5.77 -7.23 -18.45
CA VAL A 320 -4.95 -7.72 -17.34
C VAL A 320 -3.55 -7.11 -17.49
N HIS A 321 -2.98 -6.68 -16.38
CA HIS A 321 -1.58 -6.28 -16.31
C HIS A 321 -0.68 -7.40 -15.81
N VAL A 322 0.44 -7.62 -16.50
CA VAL A 322 1.53 -8.51 -16.08
C VAL A 322 2.82 -7.68 -16.08
N PRO A 323 3.04 -6.88 -15.03
CA PRO A 323 4.18 -5.98 -14.95
C PRO A 323 5.49 -6.77 -14.82
N THR A 324 6.52 -6.37 -15.60
CA THR A 324 7.83 -7.04 -15.60
C THR A 324 8.97 -6.16 -15.06
N THR A 325 8.65 -4.96 -14.61
CA THR A 325 9.57 -4.09 -13.88
C THR A 325 9.09 -3.89 -12.45
N LEU A 326 10.01 -3.67 -11.50
CA LEU A 326 9.61 -3.43 -10.10
C LEU A 326 8.70 -2.21 -9.97
N LEU A 327 9.02 -1.12 -10.68
CA LEU A 327 8.15 0.08 -10.74
C LEU A 327 6.74 -0.26 -11.24
N GLY A 328 6.64 -1.10 -12.27
CA GLY A 328 5.36 -1.60 -12.76
C GLY A 328 4.61 -2.41 -11.70
N MET A 329 5.31 -3.27 -10.95
CA MET A 329 4.74 -4.17 -9.95
C MET A 329 4.14 -3.44 -8.75
N VAL A 330 4.81 -2.38 -8.28
CA VAL A 330 4.42 -1.70 -7.03
C VAL A 330 3.68 -0.39 -7.25
N ASP A 331 3.73 0.16 -8.46
CA ASP A 331 3.11 1.46 -8.76
C ASP A 331 2.30 1.48 -10.05
N ALA A 332 2.91 1.45 -11.24
CA ALA A 332 2.26 1.83 -12.49
C ALA A 332 1.07 0.93 -12.88
N SER A 333 1.12 -0.38 -12.66
CA SER A 333 0.03 -1.30 -13.00
C SER A 333 -1.19 -1.22 -12.08
N ILE A 334 -1.09 -0.54 -10.92
CA ILE A 334 -2.11 -0.50 -9.88
C ILE A 334 -2.76 0.89 -9.84
N GLY A 335 -4.08 0.94 -9.94
CA GLY A 335 -4.85 2.18 -9.74
C GLY A 335 -5.33 2.86 -11.01
N GLY A 336 -5.28 2.15 -12.14
CA GLY A 336 -6.03 2.49 -13.36
C GLY A 336 -5.61 3.76 -14.09
N LYS A 337 -4.48 4.38 -13.75
CA LYS A 337 -3.90 5.48 -14.52
C LYS A 337 -3.26 4.90 -15.78
N THR A 338 -3.85 5.12 -16.93
CA THR A 338 -3.36 4.64 -18.22
C THR A 338 -3.20 5.81 -19.18
N GLY A 339 -2.23 5.73 -20.10
CA GLY A 339 -2.04 6.85 -21.02
C GLY A 339 -0.76 6.76 -21.84
N VAL A 340 -0.56 7.82 -22.62
CA VAL A 340 0.61 8.03 -23.46
C VAL A 340 1.17 9.43 -23.28
N ASP A 341 2.40 9.60 -23.71
CA ASP A 341 3.09 10.88 -23.69
C ASP A 341 2.67 11.76 -24.88
N HIS A 342 2.75 13.05 -24.65
CA HIS A 342 2.56 14.07 -25.65
C HIS A 342 3.83 14.95 -25.71
N PRO A 343 4.19 15.56 -26.85
CA PRO A 343 5.34 16.47 -26.93
C PRO A 343 5.34 17.61 -25.89
N LEU A 344 4.17 17.96 -25.35
CA LEU A 344 4.01 19.00 -24.31
C LEU A 344 4.08 18.47 -22.88
N GLY A 345 4.24 17.17 -22.66
CA GLY A 345 4.39 16.59 -21.33
C GLY A 345 4.06 15.10 -21.24
N LYS A 346 4.66 14.43 -20.26
CA LYS A 346 4.42 13.01 -19.98
C LYS A 346 3.01 12.76 -19.47
N ASN A 347 2.41 11.62 -19.85
CA ASN A 347 1.12 11.11 -19.34
C ASN A 347 -0.06 12.10 -19.49
N MET A 348 -0.01 12.99 -20.49
CA MET A 348 -1.02 14.03 -20.67
C MET A 348 -2.29 13.54 -21.34
N VAL A 349 -2.24 12.42 -22.04
CA VAL A 349 -3.37 11.83 -22.76
C VAL A 349 -3.61 10.43 -22.22
N GLY A 350 -4.77 10.21 -21.60
CA GLY A 350 -5.05 8.93 -20.95
C GLY A 350 -6.45 8.80 -20.38
N ALA A 351 -6.67 7.70 -19.68
CA ALA A 351 -7.93 7.38 -19.03
C ALA A 351 -7.71 6.77 -17.65
N PHE A 352 -8.70 6.94 -16.77
CA PHE A 352 -8.80 6.15 -15.55
C PHE A 352 -9.64 4.90 -15.85
N VAL A 353 -9.00 3.74 -15.90
CA VAL A 353 -9.65 2.44 -16.18
C VAL A 353 -8.97 1.34 -15.38
N GLN A 354 -9.75 0.53 -14.67
CA GLN A 354 -9.20 -0.53 -13.83
C GLN A 354 -9.02 -1.84 -14.61
N PRO A 355 -7.90 -2.58 -14.39
CA PRO A 355 -7.71 -3.91 -14.94
C PRO A 355 -8.67 -4.92 -14.28
N ARG A 356 -8.78 -6.13 -14.85
CA ARG A 356 -9.49 -7.26 -14.23
C ARG A 356 -8.62 -8.04 -13.26
N ALA A 357 -7.31 -7.96 -13.44
CA ALA A 357 -6.31 -8.47 -12.51
C ALA A 357 -4.96 -7.77 -12.76
N VAL A 358 -4.12 -7.73 -11.73
CA VAL A 358 -2.69 -7.43 -11.85
C VAL A 358 -1.93 -8.68 -11.40
N VAL A 359 -1.15 -9.28 -12.29
CA VAL A 359 -0.43 -10.53 -12.05
C VAL A 359 1.06 -10.23 -11.97
N ILE A 360 1.60 -10.27 -10.76
CA ILE A 360 2.98 -9.93 -10.44
C ILE A 360 3.76 -11.23 -10.20
N ASP A 361 4.75 -11.47 -11.06
CA ASP A 361 5.69 -12.58 -10.92
C ASP A 361 7.08 -12.02 -10.56
N PRO A 362 7.49 -12.06 -9.29
CA PRO A 362 8.79 -11.54 -8.88
C PRO A 362 9.99 -12.22 -9.54
N ALA A 363 9.84 -13.46 -10.02
CA ALA A 363 10.92 -14.20 -10.68
C ALA A 363 11.40 -13.48 -11.96
N VAL A 364 10.54 -12.72 -12.62
CA VAL A 364 10.93 -11.97 -13.84
C VAL A 364 11.96 -10.87 -13.58
N LEU A 365 12.05 -10.38 -12.33
CA LEU A 365 13.04 -9.36 -11.94
C LEU A 365 14.48 -9.85 -12.03
N GLN A 366 14.72 -11.16 -12.20
CA GLN A 366 16.06 -11.69 -12.43
C GLN A 366 16.66 -11.18 -13.75
N SER A 367 15.85 -10.89 -14.76
CA SER A 367 16.29 -10.36 -16.04
C SER A 367 16.30 -8.83 -16.10
N LEU A 368 15.74 -8.16 -15.08
CA LEU A 368 15.68 -6.70 -15.05
C LEU A 368 17.07 -6.12 -14.79
N PRO A 369 17.55 -5.13 -15.59
CA PRO A 369 18.79 -4.44 -15.32
C PRO A 369 18.82 -3.85 -13.90
N GLU A 370 19.99 -3.92 -13.24
CA GLU A 370 20.12 -3.53 -11.84
C GLU A 370 19.75 -2.06 -11.59
N ARG A 371 20.07 -1.16 -12.52
CA ARG A 371 19.68 0.25 -12.43
C ARG A 371 18.15 0.42 -12.39
N GLU A 372 17.43 -0.32 -13.22
CA GLU A 372 15.96 -0.31 -13.26
C GLU A 372 15.36 -0.92 -11.99
N LEU A 373 15.98 -1.98 -11.46
CA LEU A 373 15.57 -2.58 -10.19
C LEU A 373 15.72 -1.57 -9.05
N ARG A 374 16.88 -0.91 -8.94
CA ARG A 374 17.13 0.12 -7.92
C ARG A 374 16.18 1.30 -8.07
N ALA A 375 15.92 1.77 -9.30
CA ALA A 375 14.95 2.83 -9.55
C ALA A 375 13.55 2.44 -9.05
N GLY A 376 13.10 1.20 -9.29
CA GLY A 376 11.81 0.73 -8.77
C GLY A 376 11.75 0.71 -7.24
N TRP A 377 12.87 0.51 -6.55
CA TRP A 377 12.95 0.55 -5.09
C TRP A 377 12.64 1.92 -4.49
N ALA A 378 12.83 3.01 -5.23
CA ALA A 378 12.42 4.33 -4.76
C ALA A 378 10.93 4.38 -4.38
N GLU A 379 10.07 3.70 -5.14
CA GLU A 379 8.63 3.63 -4.86
C GLU A 379 8.33 2.73 -3.65
N VAL A 380 9.04 1.61 -3.49
CA VAL A 380 8.90 0.74 -2.32
C VAL A 380 9.28 1.48 -1.04
N ILE A 381 10.43 2.18 -1.05
CA ILE A 381 10.91 3.01 0.06
C ILE A 381 9.91 4.14 0.34
N LYS A 382 9.41 4.80 -0.69
CA LYS A 382 8.40 5.85 -0.57
C LYS A 382 7.17 5.35 0.17
N HIS A 383 6.64 4.17 -0.17
CA HIS A 383 5.49 3.59 0.53
C HIS A 383 5.76 3.40 2.02
N GLY A 384 6.94 2.93 2.38
CA GLY A 384 7.37 2.83 3.77
C GLY A 384 7.40 4.21 4.46
N PHE A 385 8.06 5.18 3.86
CA PHE A 385 8.21 6.52 4.45
C PHE A 385 6.89 7.24 4.69
N ILE A 386 5.94 7.12 3.76
CA ILE A 386 4.70 7.90 3.83
C ILE A 386 3.57 7.20 4.58
N LEU A 387 3.57 5.87 4.70
CA LEU A 387 2.39 5.10 5.14
C LEU A 387 2.71 3.93 6.08
N ASP A 388 3.97 3.45 6.16
CA ASP A 388 4.25 2.23 6.92
C ASP A 388 5.69 2.19 7.46
N GLU A 389 5.86 2.55 8.73
CA GLU A 389 7.17 2.52 9.40
C GLU A 389 7.72 1.08 9.53
N HIS A 390 6.86 0.07 9.66
CA HIS A 390 7.31 -1.33 9.74
C HIS A 390 7.92 -1.79 8.42
N LEU A 391 7.30 -1.41 7.29
CA LEU A 391 7.91 -1.64 5.99
C LEU A 391 9.28 -0.95 5.90
N THR A 392 9.39 0.31 6.37
CA THR A 392 10.69 1.02 6.40
C THR A 392 11.74 0.24 7.20
N SER A 393 11.39 -0.26 8.38
CA SER A 393 12.31 -1.02 9.24
C SER A 393 12.77 -2.32 8.57
N GLU A 394 11.87 -3.06 7.94
CA GLU A 394 12.22 -4.27 7.17
C GLU A 394 13.13 -3.94 5.98
N LEU A 395 12.88 -2.81 5.30
CA LEU A 395 13.72 -2.36 4.19
C LEU A 395 15.13 -1.98 4.64
N GLU A 396 15.29 -1.40 5.83
CA GLU A 396 16.60 -1.08 6.42
C GLU A 396 17.42 -2.33 6.71
N GLU A 397 16.78 -3.44 7.13
CA GLU A 397 17.45 -4.71 7.39
C GLU A 397 18.00 -5.38 6.11
N VAL A 398 17.36 -5.12 4.96
CA VAL A 398 17.67 -5.81 3.69
C VAL A 398 18.24 -4.90 2.60
N ALA A 399 18.40 -3.61 2.90
CA ALA A 399 18.87 -2.63 1.93
C ALA A 399 20.25 -3.02 1.36
N GLY A 400 20.34 -3.03 0.03
CA GLY A 400 21.56 -3.42 -0.68
C GLY A 400 21.72 -4.92 -0.93
N ASP A 401 20.84 -5.79 -0.41
CA ASP A 401 20.80 -7.21 -0.79
C ASP A 401 19.96 -7.39 -2.08
N PRO A 402 20.58 -7.74 -3.23
CA PRO A 402 19.85 -7.91 -4.48
C PRO A 402 18.81 -9.06 -4.45
N GLY A 403 19.00 -10.07 -3.59
CA GLY A 403 18.05 -11.18 -3.42
C GLY A 403 16.80 -10.70 -2.70
N ALA A 404 16.99 -10.00 -1.58
CA ALA A 404 15.89 -9.41 -0.82
C ALA A 404 15.12 -8.35 -1.64
N MET A 405 15.81 -7.61 -2.49
CA MET A 405 15.20 -6.64 -3.41
C MET A 405 14.25 -7.27 -4.45
N ARG A 406 14.24 -8.57 -4.63
CA ARG A 406 13.32 -9.33 -5.50
C ARG A 406 12.29 -10.14 -4.72
N SER A 407 12.20 -9.93 -3.42
CA SER A 407 11.32 -10.68 -2.53
C SER A 407 9.85 -10.47 -2.86
N ALA A 408 9.13 -11.55 -3.16
CA ALA A 408 7.67 -11.55 -3.33
C ALA A 408 6.96 -10.90 -2.14
N ARG A 409 7.48 -11.10 -0.93
CA ARG A 409 6.97 -10.54 0.32
C ARG A 409 6.99 -9.02 0.33
N LEU A 410 8.14 -8.40 0.07
CA LEU A 410 8.28 -6.92 0.11
C LEU A 410 7.55 -6.26 -1.06
N ILE A 411 7.58 -6.88 -2.24
CA ILE A 411 6.82 -6.44 -3.41
C ILE A 411 5.31 -6.50 -3.12
N GLY A 412 4.84 -7.61 -2.56
CA GLY A 412 3.44 -7.78 -2.18
C GLY A 412 2.98 -6.80 -1.11
N TRP A 413 3.84 -6.50 -0.13
CA TRP A 413 3.54 -5.50 0.90
C TRP A 413 3.40 -4.10 0.30
N SER A 414 4.37 -3.69 -0.52
CA SER A 414 4.33 -2.40 -1.22
C SER A 414 3.12 -2.28 -2.15
N ALA A 415 2.81 -3.34 -2.93
CA ALA A 415 1.63 -3.39 -3.79
C ALA A 415 0.31 -3.30 -2.99
N ALA A 416 0.25 -3.92 -1.81
CA ALA A 416 -0.91 -3.85 -0.92
C ALA A 416 -1.15 -2.43 -0.39
N ILE A 417 -0.08 -1.70 -0.03
CA ILE A 417 -0.18 -0.29 0.37
C ILE A 417 -0.76 0.54 -0.78
N LYS A 418 -0.22 0.38 -1.99
CA LYS A 418 -0.73 1.08 -3.18
C LYS A 418 -2.20 0.75 -3.44
N ALA A 419 -2.58 -0.52 -3.39
CA ALA A 419 -3.94 -0.98 -3.59
C ALA A 419 -4.91 -0.36 -2.58
N ALA A 420 -4.52 -0.28 -1.31
CA ALA A 420 -5.31 0.35 -0.26
C ALA A 420 -5.54 1.85 -0.50
N VAL A 421 -4.49 2.58 -0.88
CA VAL A 421 -4.59 4.01 -1.21
C VAL A 421 -5.51 4.25 -2.40
N VAL A 422 -5.39 3.44 -3.45
CA VAL A 422 -6.25 3.51 -4.64
C VAL A 422 -7.70 3.21 -4.30
N SER A 423 -7.96 2.20 -3.47
CA SER A 423 -9.32 1.86 -3.02
C SER A 423 -9.98 3.01 -2.24
N GLY A 424 -9.19 3.77 -1.47
CA GLY A 424 -9.67 4.94 -0.73
C GLY A 424 -9.87 6.19 -1.58
N ASP A 425 -9.10 6.34 -2.67
CA ASP A 425 -9.11 7.55 -3.51
C ASP A 425 -8.71 7.22 -4.95
N GLU A 426 -9.66 6.73 -5.72
CA GLU A 426 -9.43 6.28 -7.09
C GLU A 426 -8.90 7.38 -8.02
N ARG A 427 -9.43 8.62 -7.90
CA ARG A 427 -9.17 9.74 -8.83
C ARG A 427 -8.17 10.77 -8.34
N GLU A 428 -7.42 10.46 -7.28
CA GLU A 428 -6.42 11.37 -6.70
C GLU A 428 -6.98 12.74 -6.29
N ALA A 429 -8.18 12.72 -5.71
CA ALA A 429 -8.82 13.93 -5.21
C ALA A 429 -8.39 14.32 -3.79
N GLY A 430 -7.81 13.38 -3.02
CA GLY A 430 -7.48 13.51 -1.61
C GLY A 430 -6.22 12.74 -1.20
N GLN A 431 -6.39 11.60 -0.55
CA GLN A 431 -5.33 10.84 0.13
C GLN A 431 -4.29 10.24 -0.83
N ARG A 432 -4.69 9.87 -2.05
CA ARG A 432 -3.77 9.38 -3.09
C ARG A 432 -2.68 10.41 -3.46
N THR A 433 -2.90 11.69 -3.17
CA THR A 433 -1.87 12.75 -3.31
C THR A 433 -0.62 12.44 -2.48
N LEU A 434 -0.71 11.70 -1.36
CA LEU A 434 0.44 11.31 -0.52
C LEU A 434 1.50 10.52 -1.32
N LEU A 435 1.08 9.75 -2.32
CA LEU A 435 1.98 9.03 -3.22
C LEU A 435 2.93 9.95 -4.02
N ASN A 436 2.67 11.26 -4.04
CA ASN A 436 3.52 12.25 -4.68
C ASN A 436 4.70 12.74 -3.79
N TYR A 437 5.00 12.07 -2.67
CA TYR A 437 6.20 12.36 -1.90
C TYR A 437 7.45 12.25 -2.77
N GLY A 438 8.28 13.29 -2.80
CA GLY A 438 9.44 13.37 -3.68
C GLY A 438 9.15 13.78 -5.14
N HIS A 439 7.92 13.60 -5.63
CA HIS A 439 7.59 13.81 -7.06
C HIS A 439 7.63 15.27 -7.51
N THR A 440 7.39 16.23 -6.62
CA THR A 440 7.36 17.66 -7.01
C THR A 440 8.69 18.12 -7.60
N LEU A 441 9.81 17.84 -6.94
CA LEU A 441 11.13 18.13 -7.50
C LEU A 441 11.64 17.00 -8.40
N GLY A 442 11.25 15.73 -8.15
CA GLY A 442 11.61 14.60 -8.99
C GLY A 442 11.20 14.79 -10.45
N HIS A 443 9.94 15.10 -10.72
CA HIS A 443 9.45 15.38 -12.09
C HIS A 443 10.15 16.58 -12.74
N ALA A 444 10.48 17.60 -11.94
CA ALA A 444 11.22 18.75 -12.45
C ALA A 444 12.65 18.36 -12.85
N VAL A 445 13.34 17.50 -12.07
CA VAL A 445 14.64 16.93 -12.40
C VAL A 445 14.56 16.10 -13.69
N GLU A 446 13.55 15.20 -13.81
CA GLU A 446 13.33 14.44 -15.05
C GLU A 446 13.16 15.36 -16.26
N SER A 447 12.32 16.39 -16.13
CA SER A 447 12.00 17.32 -17.22
C SER A 447 13.21 18.12 -17.67
N VAL A 448 13.95 18.72 -16.73
CA VAL A 448 15.11 19.57 -17.03
C VAL A 448 16.30 18.73 -17.55
N SER A 449 16.42 17.47 -17.10
CA SER A 449 17.44 16.53 -17.61
C SER A 449 17.06 15.83 -18.93
N GLY A 450 15.93 16.22 -19.55
CA GLY A 450 15.50 15.69 -20.84
C GLY A 450 14.98 14.25 -20.80
N TYR A 451 14.50 13.78 -19.64
CA TYR A 451 13.92 12.44 -19.40
C TYR A 451 14.85 11.25 -19.73
N SER A 452 16.14 11.49 -19.89
CA SER A 452 17.10 10.46 -20.31
C SER A 452 18.26 10.26 -19.33
N ALA A 453 18.64 11.28 -18.58
CA ALA A 453 19.76 11.22 -17.65
C ALA A 453 19.41 10.45 -16.37
N TYR A 454 18.21 10.67 -15.83
CA TYR A 454 17.71 10.03 -14.62
C TYR A 454 16.48 9.17 -14.93
N LEU A 455 16.45 7.96 -14.38
CA LEU A 455 15.23 7.15 -14.32
C LEU A 455 14.23 7.77 -13.34
N HIS A 456 12.94 7.48 -13.51
CA HIS A 456 11.89 8.03 -12.66
C HIS A 456 12.18 7.87 -11.16
N GLY A 457 12.48 6.67 -10.69
CA GLY A 457 12.77 6.43 -9.28
C GLY A 457 14.05 7.09 -8.77
N GLU A 458 15.06 7.28 -9.64
CA GLU A 458 16.26 8.05 -9.31
C GLU A 458 15.92 9.51 -9.05
N ALA A 459 15.11 10.11 -9.91
CA ALA A 459 14.63 11.49 -9.74
C ALA A 459 13.72 11.65 -8.53
N VAL A 460 12.83 10.68 -8.28
CA VAL A 460 11.97 10.66 -7.09
C VAL A 460 12.80 10.55 -5.81
N ALA A 461 13.87 9.75 -5.78
CA ALA A 461 14.78 9.64 -4.63
C ALA A 461 15.44 11.00 -4.30
N ILE A 462 15.94 11.70 -5.32
CA ILE A 462 16.48 13.07 -5.17
C ILE A 462 15.40 14.01 -4.62
N GLY A 463 14.19 13.93 -5.15
CA GLY A 463 13.05 14.71 -4.68
C GLY A 463 12.61 14.39 -3.25
N MET A 464 12.68 13.12 -2.81
CA MET A 464 12.43 12.72 -1.42
C MET A 464 13.45 13.34 -0.45
N ARG A 465 14.73 13.41 -0.84
CA ARG A 465 15.76 14.07 -0.04
C ARG A 465 15.46 15.57 0.13
N ALA A 466 15.05 16.25 -0.95
CA ALA A 466 14.66 17.65 -0.87
C ALA A 466 13.40 17.85 0.00
N ALA A 467 12.38 17.01 -0.16
CA ALA A 467 11.16 17.07 0.65
C ALA A 467 11.45 16.79 2.14
N GLY A 468 12.34 15.84 2.44
CA GLY A 468 12.81 15.58 3.81
C GLY A 468 13.56 16.79 4.42
N THR A 469 14.41 17.47 3.62
CA THR A 469 15.07 18.72 4.03
C THR A 469 14.03 19.80 4.38
N ILE A 470 13.01 19.97 3.54
CA ILE A 470 11.89 20.90 3.80
C ILE A 470 11.18 20.51 5.10
N SER A 471 10.90 19.22 5.30
CA SER A 471 10.23 18.73 6.51
C SER A 471 10.99 19.07 7.80
N VAL A 472 12.33 18.91 7.79
CA VAL A 472 13.19 19.26 8.94
C VAL A 472 13.20 20.77 9.18
N GLU A 473 13.41 21.58 8.14
CA GLU A 473 13.49 23.04 8.28
C GLU A 473 12.14 23.67 8.68
N MET A 474 11.02 22.99 8.39
CA MET A 474 9.70 23.36 8.90
C MET A 474 9.42 22.84 10.31
N GLY A 475 10.34 22.10 10.93
CA GLY A 475 10.15 21.51 12.25
C GLY A 475 9.13 20.36 12.30
N LEU A 476 8.79 19.78 11.15
CA LEU A 476 7.88 18.64 11.03
C LEU A 476 8.58 17.32 11.33
N LEU A 477 9.69 17.06 10.63
CA LEU A 477 10.47 15.81 10.74
C LEU A 477 11.63 15.98 11.70
N SER A 478 11.89 14.97 12.54
CA SER A 478 13.08 14.98 13.39
C SER A 478 14.36 14.83 12.55
N PRO A 479 15.50 15.44 12.97
CA PRO A 479 16.79 15.19 12.30
C PRO A 479 17.17 13.70 12.26
N ALA A 480 16.83 12.93 13.29
CA ALA A 480 17.11 11.50 13.36
C ALA A 480 16.34 10.70 12.30
N ASP A 481 15.05 11.01 12.09
CA ASP A 481 14.24 10.40 11.04
C ASP A 481 14.70 10.82 9.64
N PHE A 482 15.13 12.07 9.49
CA PHE A 482 15.74 12.51 8.23
C PHE A 482 17.02 11.74 7.92
N ASP A 483 17.93 11.58 8.89
CA ASP A 483 19.13 10.79 8.72
C ASP A 483 18.81 9.32 8.40
N ARG A 484 17.76 8.76 9.02
CA ARG A 484 17.26 7.42 8.74
C ARG A 484 16.79 7.30 7.29
N GLN A 485 16.00 8.26 6.81
CA GLN A 485 15.58 8.35 5.40
C GLN A 485 16.78 8.40 4.46
N GLN A 486 17.79 9.25 4.74
CA GLN A 486 18.96 9.40 3.89
C GLN A 486 19.75 8.09 3.79
N ARG A 487 19.97 7.42 4.93
CA ARG A 487 20.70 6.15 4.96
C ARG A 487 20.02 5.07 4.14
N LEU A 488 18.68 4.95 4.23
CA LEU A 488 17.95 3.93 3.47
C LEU A 488 18.01 4.19 1.96
N ILE A 489 17.81 5.44 1.52
CA ILE A 489 17.93 5.83 0.11
C ILE A 489 19.33 5.47 -0.43
N GLN A 490 20.38 5.81 0.33
CA GLN A 490 21.77 5.52 -0.03
C GLN A 490 22.07 4.01 -0.05
N ALA A 491 21.59 3.28 0.95
CA ALA A 491 21.82 1.84 1.05
C ALA A 491 21.17 1.05 -0.11
N CYS A 492 20.07 1.56 -0.67
CA CYS A 492 19.46 1.01 -1.89
C CYS A 492 20.17 1.43 -3.19
N GLY A 493 21.29 2.17 -3.10
CA GLY A 493 22.07 2.60 -4.25
C GLY A 493 21.39 3.64 -5.14
N LEU A 494 20.46 4.42 -4.58
CA LEU A 494 19.78 5.51 -5.26
C LEU A 494 20.63 6.79 -5.20
N PRO A 495 20.55 7.67 -6.22
CA PRO A 495 21.36 8.89 -6.26
C PRO A 495 20.94 9.88 -5.17
N GLU A 496 21.94 10.55 -4.63
CA GLU A 496 21.74 11.55 -3.58
C GLU A 496 21.50 12.95 -4.12
N SER A 497 21.90 13.23 -5.36
CA SER A 497 21.85 14.55 -5.99
C SER A 497 21.84 14.45 -7.51
N ALA A 498 21.49 15.54 -8.17
CA ALA A 498 21.60 15.73 -9.61
C ALA A 498 22.53 16.92 -9.91
N PRO A 499 23.86 16.70 -9.91
CA PRO A 499 24.82 17.79 -10.11
C PRO A 499 24.72 18.41 -11.51
N GLY A 500 24.99 19.70 -11.60
CA GLY A 500 25.06 20.45 -12.86
C GLY A 500 23.72 20.84 -13.48
N LEU A 501 22.59 20.53 -12.86
CA LEU A 501 21.29 21.03 -13.31
C LEU A 501 21.07 22.48 -12.88
N ASP A 502 20.46 23.28 -13.76
CA ASP A 502 20.07 24.65 -13.45
C ASP A 502 18.92 24.68 -12.43
N ILE A 503 19.20 25.20 -11.24
CA ILE A 503 18.26 25.27 -10.13
C ILE A 503 17.03 26.09 -10.50
N ASP A 504 17.21 27.21 -11.21
CA ASP A 504 16.09 28.09 -11.59
C ASP A 504 15.19 27.42 -12.61
N ALA A 505 15.76 26.66 -13.56
CA ALA A 505 14.99 25.84 -14.49
C ALA A 505 14.20 24.73 -13.76
N VAL A 506 14.81 24.04 -12.78
CA VAL A 506 14.14 23.00 -11.99
C VAL A 506 13.01 23.59 -11.14
N LEU A 507 13.22 24.74 -10.49
CA LEU A 507 12.19 25.41 -9.70
C LEU A 507 11.03 25.94 -10.58
N ALA A 508 11.34 26.43 -11.78
CA ALA A 508 10.32 26.84 -12.76
C ALA A 508 9.48 25.65 -13.22
N ALA A 509 10.12 24.50 -13.55
CA ALA A 509 9.44 23.28 -13.93
C ALA A 509 8.56 22.74 -12.81
N ALA A 510 9.04 22.74 -11.55
CA ALA A 510 8.26 22.34 -10.38
C ALA A 510 7.02 23.22 -10.16
N SER A 511 7.11 24.51 -10.48
CA SER A 511 5.98 25.46 -10.36
C SER A 511 4.96 25.31 -11.48
N GLY A 512 5.36 24.78 -12.64
CA GLY A 512 4.49 24.57 -13.81
C GLY A 512 3.70 23.24 -13.76
N ASP A 513 4.00 22.34 -12.84
CA ASP A 513 3.29 21.06 -12.69
C ASP A 513 1.83 21.30 -12.24
N LYS A 514 0.88 20.48 -12.72
CA LYS A 514 -0.59 20.56 -12.50
C LYS A 514 -1.04 20.57 -11.03
N LYS A 515 -0.13 20.43 -10.09
CA LYS A 515 -0.40 20.41 -8.64
C LYS A 515 -0.70 21.79 -8.03
N VAL A 516 -0.70 22.86 -8.86
CA VAL A 516 -1.02 24.22 -8.42
C VAL A 516 -2.53 24.42 -8.38
N ARG A 517 -3.13 24.44 -7.19
CA ARG A 517 -4.49 24.97 -6.96
C ARG A 517 -4.39 26.35 -6.30
N GLY A 518 -4.94 27.37 -6.93
CA GLY A 518 -4.95 28.74 -6.36
C GLY A 518 -3.57 29.42 -6.27
N GLY A 519 -2.56 28.98 -7.05
CA GLY A 519 -1.24 29.60 -7.11
C GLY A 519 -0.20 29.05 -6.11
N ALA A 520 -0.57 28.10 -5.26
CA ALA A 520 0.37 27.45 -4.34
C ALA A 520 0.66 25.99 -4.73
N ILE A 521 1.92 25.57 -4.59
CA ILE A 521 2.34 24.18 -4.80
C ILE A 521 1.95 23.36 -3.57
N ARG A 522 1.27 22.24 -3.76
CA ARG A 522 0.96 21.28 -2.69
C ARG A 522 2.13 20.33 -2.49
N TRP A 523 2.81 20.47 -1.37
CA TRP A 523 3.93 19.60 -0.97
C TRP A 523 3.44 18.42 -0.13
N VAL A 524 3.94 17.24 -0.44
CA VAL A 524 3.85 16.09 0.47
C VAL A 524 5.13 16.07 1.28
N LEU A 525 5.00 16.14 2.60
CA LEU A 525 6.11 16.20 3.56
C LEU A 525 5.94 15.13 4.63
N LEU A 526 7.03 14.67 5.23
CA LEU A 526 6.96 13.77 6.39
C LEU A 526 6.86 14.58 7.69
N ASP A 527 6.05 14.12 8.62
CA ASP A 527 6.10 14.54 10.02
C ASP A 527 6.77 13.46 10.91
N ARG A 528 6.85 12.22 10.43
CA ARG A 528 7.67 11.11 10.92
C ARG A 528 7.78 10.05 9.82
N ILE A 529 8.69 9.11 9.99
CA ILE A 529 8.71 7.91 9.14
C ILE A 529 7.38 7.14 9.31
N GLY A 530 6.81 6.68 8.20
CA GLY A 530 5.51 6.00 8.15
C GLY A 530 4.30 6.94 8.12
N HIS A 531 4.51 8.28 8.08
CA HIS A 531 3.40 9.21 8.00
C HIS A 531 3.76 10.49 7.25
N ALA A 532 2.91 10.88 6.29
CA ALA A 532 3.08 12.08 5.49
C ALA A 532 1.87 13.02 5.62
N VAL A 533 2.13 14.30 5.44
CA VAL A 533 1.16 15.40 5.48
C VAL A 533 1.23 16.23 4.21
N ILE A 534 0.12 16.83 3.81
CA ILE A 534 0.08 17.74 2.67
C ILE A 534 0.16 19.18 3.17
N ARG A 535 1.07 19.99 2.60
CA ARG A 535 1.29 21.38 2.95
C ARG A 535 1.29 22.28 1.71
N ASP A 536 0.67 23.43 1.80
CA ASP A 536 0.62 24.46 0.74
C ASP A 536 1.26 25.79 1.19
N ASP A 537 1.78 25.83 2.42
CA ASP A 537 2.40 26.97 3.06
C ASP A 537 3.94 26.89 3.12
N VAL A 538 4.56 26.12 2.24
CA VAL A 538 6.03 25.99 2.19
C VAL A 538 6.65 27.26 1.61
N PRO A 539 7.53 27.97 2.36
CA PRO A 539 8.13 29.20 1.87
C PRO A 539 9.03 28.97 0.65
N PRO A 540 8.94 29.79 -0.42
CA PRO A 540 9.76 29.63 -1.63
C PRO A 540 11.27 29.62 -1.36
N GLY A 541 11.76 30.42 -0.40
CA GLY A 541 13.18 30.45 -0.01
C GLY A 541 13.65 29.13 0.59
N LEU A 542 12.75 28.39 1.26
CA LEU A 542 13.05 27.06 1.80
C LEU A 542 13.12 26.02 0.70
N VAL A 543 12.21 26.08 -0.27
CA VAL A 543 12.24 25.23 -1.46
C VAL A 543 13.55 25.39 -2.20
N ARG A 544 14.02 26.63 -2.40
CA ARG A 544 15.29 26.93 -3.05
C ARG A 544 16.47 26.29 -2.29
N ARG A 545 16.57 26.49 -0.97
CA ARG A 545 17.66 25.88 -0.17
C ARG A 545 17.65 24.35 -0.23
N ALA A 546 16.45 23.75 -0.21
CA ALA A 546 16.33 22.31 -0.36
C ALA A 546 16.78 21.82 -1.76
N ALA A 547 16.42 22.58 -2.81
CA ALA A 547 16.88 22.31 -4.17
C ALA A 547 18.42 22.45 -4.28
N GLU A 548 19.03 23.50 -3.72
CA GLU A 548 20.49 23.71 -3.71
C GLU A 548 21.26 22.53 -3.08
N ARG A 549 20.69 21.87 -2.07
CA ARG A 549 21.32 20.70 -1.43
C ARG A 549 21.35 19.46 -2.32
N VAL A 550 20.37 19.30 -3.20
CA VAL A 550 20.25 18.13 -4.07
C VAL A 550 20.66 18.42 -5.51
N LEU A 551 20.91 19.67 -5.86
CA LEU A 551 21.37 20.13 -7.17
C LEU A 551 22.69 20.91 -7.04
N PRO A 552 23.78 20.27 -6.58
CA PRO A 552 25.06 20.97 -6.46
C PRO A 552 25.63 21.36 -7.84
N PRO A 553 26.50 22.35 -7.91
CA PRO A 553 27.27 22.63 -9.13
C PRO A 553 27.97 21.37 -9.64
N ALA A 554 28.27 21.33 -10.96
CA ALA A 554 28.94 20.22 -11.61
C ALA A 554 30.37 20.02 -11.08
#